data_a67d4b6fd80bc6cd56e46e8249d4a150
#
_entry.id   a67d4b6fd80bc6cd56e46e8249d4a150
#
_cell.length_a   1.000
_cell.length_b   1.000
_cell.length_c   1.000
_cell.angle_alpha   90.00
_cell.angle_beta   90.00
_cell.angle_gamma   90.00
#
_symmetry.space_group_name_H-M   'P 1'
#
loop_
_entity.id
_entity.type
_entity.pdbx_description
1 polymer ?
#
loop_
_entity_poly.entity_id
_entity_poly.type
_entity_poly.pdbx_seq_one_letter_code
_entity_poly.pdbx_strand_id
1 'polypeptide(L)'
;IGYEFMSLITGVEGTLSTVSISPAVLYFIGNNTAIGARFGYAYTSMDVNGASISLDSDNGFDLSNRFMENQSYSGSVVLRNYLPLFGSKVFAMFNEVRLGCTLGQGKSYQLEDEEKNGTFTDSYALKIGLNPGLVAFLTNDFALEVSLSVLELNYSYNNQTKNQVYKSSLSHFGTTFKPN
;
A
#
# COMPACT_ATOMS: atom_id res chain seq x y z
N ILE A 1 -9.49 -11.11 4.32
CA ILE A 1 -10.78 -10.50 3.98
C ILE A 1 -10.73 -10.24 2.49
N GLY A 2 -11.42 -11.08 1.70
CA GLY A 2 -11.53 -10.91 0.27
C GLY A 2 -12.66 -9.94 -0.06
N TYR A 3 -12.41 -8.98 -0.93
CA TYR A 3 -13.44 -8.14 -1.50
C TYR A 3 -13.72 -8.63 -2.93
N GLU A 4 -14.97 -9.01 -3.20
CA GLU A 4 -15.45 -9.25 -4.56
C GLU A 4 -15.76 -7.90 -5.20
N PHE A 5 -15.06 -7.60 -6.29
CA PHE A 5 -15.32 -6.40 -7.07
C PHE A 5 -16.42 -6.73 -8.10
N MET A 6 -17.65 -6.34 -7.82
CA MET A 6 -18.70 -6.36 -8.81
C MET A 6 -18.51 -5.18 -9.77
N SER A 7 -18.00 -5.46 -10.95
CA SER A 7 -17.91 -4.48 -12.03
C SER A 7 -19.31 -4.27 -12.65
N LEU A 8 -19.58 -3.01 -13.04
CA LEU A 8 -20.75 -2.63 -13.84
C LEU A 8 -20.76 -3.24 -15.26
N ILE A 9 -19.74 -4.02 -15.61
CA ILE A 9 -19.61 -4.76 -16.86
C ILE A 9 -19.94 -6.21 -16.52
N THR A 10 -21.04 -6.71 -17.04
CA THR A 10 -21.47 -8.10 -16.85
C THR A 10 -20.40 -9.06 -17.37
N GLY A 11 -19.89 -9.93 -16.48
CA GLY A 11 -19.01 -11.04 -16.85
C GLY A 11 -17.56 -10.96 -16.37
N VAL A 12 -17.17 -9.95 -15.59
CA VAL A 12 -15.83 -9.89 -14.96
C VAL A 12 -15.91 -10.45 -13.55
N GLU A 13 -15.33 -11.60 -13.31
CA GLU A 13 -15.12 -12.14 -11.97
C GLU A 13 -13.66 -11.91 -11.58
N GLY A 14 -13.44 -11.26 -10.44
CA GLY A 14 -12.09 -11.01 -9.92
C GLY A 14 -12.01 -11.16 -8.41
N THR A 15 -10.94 -11.77 -7.93
CA THR A 15 -10.64 -11.89 -6.51
C THR A 15 -9.43 -11.04 -6.17
N LEU A 16 -9.59 -10.11 -5.24
CA LEU A 16 -8.51 -9.31 -4.66
C LEU A 16 -8.30 -9.74 -3.21
N SER A 17 -7.11 -10.22 -2.89
CA SER A 17 -6.70 -10.53 -1.53
C SER A 17 -5.52 -9.65 -1.12
N THR A 18 -5.64 -8.99 0.02
CA THR A 18 -4.56 -8.18 0.58
C THR A 18 -4.35 -8.52 2.04
N VAL A 19 -3.10 -8.81 2.39
CA VAL A 19 -2.64 -8.99 3.77
C VAL A 19 -1.54 -7.98 4.04
N SER A 20 -1.65 -7.22 5.13
CA SER A 20 -0.60 -6.29 5.54
C SER A 20 -0.39 -6.33 7.05
N ILE A 21 0.87 -6.25 7.45
CA ILE A 21 1.31 -6.20 8.85
C ILE A 21 2.30 -5.05 8.97
N SER A 22 2.15 -4.22 10.00
CA SER A 22 3.01 -3.06 10.20
C SER A 22 3.30 -2.81 11.69
N PRO A 23 4.15 -3.64 12.32
CA PRO A 23 4.57 -3.42 13.69
C PRO A 23 5.43 -2.16 13.84
N ALA A 24 5.31 -1.50 14.99
CA ALA A 24 6.11 -0.33 15.35
C ALA A 24 6.67 -0.47 16.76
N VAL A 25 7.87 0.05 16.96
CA VAL A 25 8.51 0.19 18.25
C VAL A 25 8.81 1.68 18.47
N LEU A 26 8.34 2.23 19.59
CA LEU A 26 8.49 3.62 19.94
C LEU A 26 9.17 3.72 21.32
N TYR A 27 10.10 4.65 21.42
CA TYR A 27 10.79 4.98 22.67
C TYR A 27 10.57 6.46 22.99
N PHE A 28 10.12 6.75 24.21
CA PHE A 28 9.90 8.11 24.67
C PHE A 28 11.24 8.77 25.03
N ILE A 29 11.56 9.83 24.29
CA ILE A 29 12.78 10.67 24.51
C ILE A 29 12.48 11.92 25.33
N GLY A 30 11.21 12.17 25.63
CA GLY A 30 10.71 13.29 26.43
C GLY A 30 9.28 13.02 26.90
N ASN A 31 8.73 13.95 27.67
CA ASN A 31 7.40 13.77 28.28
C ASN A 31 6.29 13.51 27.26
N ASN A 32 6.41 14.09 26.06
CA ASN A 32 5.37 14.00 25.02
C ASN A 32 5.95 13.65 23.66
N THR A 33 7.21 13.24 23.57
CA THR A 33 7.88 12.98 22.31
C THR A 33 8.46 11.58 22.30
N ALA A 34 8.17 10.83 21.26
CA ALA A 34 8.72 9.51 21.03
C ALA A 34 9.40 9.43 19.65
N ILE A 35 10.48 8.68 19.59
CA ILE A 35 11.16 8.29 18.37
C ILE A 35 11.06 6.77 18.22
N GLY A 36 11.01 6.28 17.01
CA GLY A 36 10.94 4.85 16.81
C GLY A 36 11.12 4.40 15.37
N ALA A 37 10.86 3.12 15.16
CA ALA A 37 10.89 2.50 13.86
C ALA A 37 9.59 1.73 13.63
N ARG A 38 9.18 1.69 12.37
CA ARG A 38 8.05 0.88 11.89
C ARG A 38 8.54 0.01 10.75
N PHE A 39 8.18 -1.24 10.80
CA PHE A 39 8.42 -2.20 9.74
C PHE A 39 7.09 -2.60 9.14
N GLY A 40 7.05 -2.84 7.84
CA GLY A 40 5.85 -3.25 7.17
C GLY A 40 6.11 -4.36 6.17
N TYR A 41 5.17 -5.26 6.08
CA TYR A 41 5.06 -6.25 5.02
C TYR A 41 3.65 -6.18 4.47
N ALA A 42 3.53 -6.14 3.15
CA ALA A 42 2.24 -6.27 2.48
C ALA A 42 2.35 -7.24 1.31
N TYR A 43 1.33 -8.07 1.17
CA TYR A 43 1.13 -8.97 0.06
C TYR A 43 -0.24 -8.73 -0.53
N THR A 44 -0.29 -8.56 -1.84
CA THR A 44 -1.54 -8.41 -2.59
C THR A 44 -1.52 -9.39 -3.74
N SER A 45 -2.58 -10.18 -3.86
CA SER A 45 -2.84 -11.01 -5.04
C SER A 45 -4.16 -10.59 -5.67
N MET A 46 -4.16 -10.52 -6.98
CA MET A 46 -5.32 -10.22 -7.80
C MET A 46 -5.42 -11.24 -8.90
N ASP A 47 -6.54 -11.92 -8.95
CA ASP A 47 -6.89 -12.85 -10.00
C ASP A 47 -8.11 -12.28 -10.72
N VAL A 48 -7.97 -12.04 -12.01
CA VAL A 48 -9.06 -11.58 -12.88
C VAL A 48 -9.29 -12.66 -13.91
N ASN A 49 -10.40 -13.35 -13.80
CA ASN A 49 -10.86 -14.30 -14.82
C ASN A 49 -11.34 -13.50 -16.04
N GLY A 50 -10.91 -13.93 -17.20
CA GLY A 50 -11.16 -13.23 -18.46
C GLY A 50 -12.64 -12.92 -18.66
N ALA A 51 -12.92 -11.68 -19.06
CA ALA A 51 -14.23 -11.27 -19.48
C ALA A 51 -14.21 -10.93 -20.95
N SER A 52 -15.17 -11.42 -21.70
CA SER A 52 -15.42 -10.97 -23.05
C SER A 52 -16.40 -9.80 -23.01
N ILE A 53 -15.94 -8.64 -23.46
CA ILE A 53 -16.80 -7.48 -23.68
C ILE A 53 -17.22 -7.52 -25.12
N SER A 54 -18.47 -7.94 -25.38
CA SER A 54 -19.08 -7.89 -26.70
C SER A 54 -19.75 -6.53 -26.90
N LEU A 55 -19.16 -5.68 -27.73
CA LEU A 55 -19.70 -4.35 -28.07
C LEU A 55 -20.70 -4.41 -29.23
N ASP A 56 -20.57 -5.40 -30.11
CA ASP A 56 -21.47 -5.70 -31.22
C ASP A 56 -21.12 -7.09 -31.76
N SER A 57 -21.97 -7.65 -32.66
CA SER A 57 -21.81 -9.01 -33.17
C SER A 57 -20.48 -9.35 -33.85
N ASP A 58 -19.66 -8.35 -34.18
CA ASP A 58 -18.35 -8.52 -34.82
C ASP A 58 -17.16 -7.88 -34.10
N ASN A 59 -17.38 -7.20 -33.00
CA ASN A 59 -16.32 -6.55 -32.19
C ASN A 59 -16.43 -6.98 -30.74
N GLY A 60 -15.68 -7.99 -30.36
CA GLY A 60 -15.47 -8.43 -29.00
C GLY A 60 -14.02 -8.18 -28.57
N PHE A 61 -13.81 -7.70 -27.35
CA PHE A 61 -12.50 -7.69 -26.71
C PHE A 61 -12.49 -8.82 -25.67
N ASP A 62 -11.64 -9.81 -25.88
CA ASP A 62 -11.36 -10.83 -24.88
C ASP A 62 -10.29 -10.31 -23.93
N LEU A 63 -10.66 -10.10 -22.67
CA LEU A 63 -9.71 -9.87 -21.60
C LEU A 63 -9.22 -11.26 -21.13
N SER A 64 -8.03 -11.61 -21.52
CA SER A 64 -7.37 -12.84 -21.09
C SER A 64 -7.19 -12.87 -19.56
N ASN A 65 -7.20 -14.08 -18.98
CA ASN A 65 -6.97 -14.30 -17.56
C ASN A 65 -5.68 -13.61 -17.12
N ARG A 66 -5.80 -12.72 -16.13
CA ARG A 66 -4.68 -11.96 -15.60
C ARG A 66 -4.48 -12.25 -14.13
N PHE A 67 -3.30 -12.71 -13.82
CA PHE A 67 -2.86 -12.93 -12.44
C PHE A 67 -1.79 -11.92 -12.08
N MET A 68 -1.97 -11.26 -10.93
CA MET A 68 -1.02 -10.29 -10.40
C MET A 68 -0.71 -10.59 -8.94
N GLU A 69 0.56 -10.67 -8.63
CA GLU A 69 1.07 -10.73 -7.27
C GLU A 69 1.96 -9.54 -7.00
N ASN A 70 1.81 -8.95 -5.85
CA ASN A 70 2.67 -7.88 -5.40
C ASN A 70 3.02 -8.07 -3.93
N GLN A 71 4.29 -8.06 -3.60
CA GLN A 71 4.78 -8.10 -2.24
C GLN A 71 5.67 -6.89 -1.99
N SER A 72 5.58 -6.32 -0.79
CA SER A 72 6.38 -5.17 -0.42
C SER A 72 6.85 -5.25 1.03
N TYR A 73 8.06 -4.77 1.24
CA TYR A 73 8.70 -4.61 2.53
C TYR A 73 8.97 -3.13 2.74
N SER A 74 8.65 -2.62 3.90
CA SER A 74 8.89 -1.22 4.24
C SER A 74 9.58 -1.08 5.58
N GLY A 75 10.44 -0.07 5.66
CA GLY A 75 11.06 0.35 6.89
C GLY A 75 10.95 1.86 7.02
N SER A 76 10.66 2.36 8.21
CA SER A 76 10.58 3.80 8.45
C SER A 76 11.04 4.18 9.84
N VAL A 77 11.62 5.37 9.93
CA VAL A 77 11.88 6.08 11.19
C VAL A 77 10.69 7.00 11.46
N VAL A 78 10.29 7.07 12.70
CA VAL A 78 9.08 7.74 13.16
C VAL A 78 9.46 8.70 14.26
N LEU A 79 9.05 9.96 14.15
CA LEU A 79 9.07 10.94 15.20
C LEU A 79 7.64 11.32 15.53
N ARG A 80 7.23 11.12 16.77
CA ARG A 80 5.85 11.34 17.23
C ARG A 80 5.83 12.31 18.40
N ASN A 81 4.95 13.29 18.33
CA ASN A 81 4.67 14.22 19.42
C ASN A 81 3.22 14.04 19.87
N TYR A 82 3.02 13.90 21.17
CA TYR A 82 1.71 13.71 21.80
C TYR A 82 1.22 14.99 22.43
N LEU A 83 -0.07 15.27 22.26
CA LEU A 83 -0.80 16.38 22.86
C LEU A 83 -1.93 15.82 23.71
N PRO A 84 -1.83 15.81 25.05
CA PRO A 84 -2.91 15.31 25.90
C PRO A 84 -4.20 16.10 25.66
N LEU A 85 -5.30 15.39 25.46
CA LEU A 85 -6.62 16.00 25.25
C LEU A 85 -7.25 16.32 26.59
N PHE A 86 -7.67 17.57 26.77
CA PHE A 86 -8.41 18.03 27.96
C PHE A 86 -7.73 17.68 29.30
N GLY A 87 -6.41 17.58 29.34
CA GLY A 87 -5.68 17.14 30.52
C GLY A 87 -5.84 15.64 30.86
N SER A 88 -6.40 14.87 29.94
CA SER A 88 -6.59 13.43 30.11
C SER A 88 -5.24 12.70 30.09
N LYS A 89 -5.11 11.69 30.96
CA LYS A 89 -3.99 10.72 30.89
C LYS A 89 -4.29 9.55 29.97
N VAL A 90 -5.54 9.43 29.53
CA VAL A 90 -6.04 8.31 28.70
C VAL A 90 -6.08 8.71 27.24
N PHE A 91 -6.49 9.94 26.91
CA PHE A 91 -6.67 10.38 25.54
C PHE A 91 -5.62 11.43 25.15
N ALA A 92 -4.99 11.22 24.02
CA ALA A 92 -4.09 12.19 23.42
C ALA A 92 -4.28 12.26 21.89
N MET A 93 -4.04 13.44 21.33
CA MET A 93 -3.70 13.56 19.92
C MET A 93 -2.23 13.29 19.73
N PHE A 94 -1.84 12.86 18.54
CA PHE A 94 -0.44 12.83 18.17
C PHE A 94 -0.24 13.33 16.75
N ASN A 95 0.92 13.90 16.51
CA ASN A 95 1.46 14.17 15.18
C ASN A 95 2.65 13.27 14.96
N GLU A 96 2.62 12.50 13.88
CA GLU A 96 3.70 11.60 13.50
C GLU A 96 4.33 12.07 12.19
N VAL A 97 5.62 12.34 12.21
CA VAL A 97 6.44 12.50 11.01
C VAL A 97 7.12 11.18 10.74
N ARG A 98 6.97 10.69 9.53
CA ARG A 98 7.51 9.40 9.09
C ARG A 98 8.44 9.61 7.90
N LEU A 99 9.65 9.06 7.98
CA LEU A 99 10.57 8.94 6.86
C LEU A 99 10.82 7.46 6.62
N GLY A 100 10.47 6.98 5.44
CA GLY A 100 10.54 5.54 5.15
C GLY A 100 10.97 5.21 3.74
N CYS A 101 11.39 3.95 3.58
CA CYS A 101 11.63 3.33 2.29
C CYS A 101 10.76 2.08 2.14
N THR A 102 10.40 1.78 0.90
CA THR A 102 9.66 0.58 0.53
C THR A 102 10.36 -0.11 -0.63
N LEU A 103 10.50 -1.41 -0.50
CA LEU A 103 11.00 -2.29 -1.55
C LEU A 103 9.83 -3.19 -1.96
N GLY A 104 9.47 -3.19 -3.23
CA GLY A 104 8.37 -3.97 -3.75
C GLY A 104 8.80 -4.86 -4.90
N GLN A 105 8.19 -6.02 -4.99
CA GLN A 105 8.33 -6.94 -6.10
C GLN A 105 6.94 -7.34 -6.60
N GLY A 106 6.70 -7.08 -7.88
CA GLY A 106 5.47 -7.44 -8.56
C GLY A 106 5.70 -8.47 -9.63
N LYS A 107 4.77 -9.40 -9.76
CA LYS A 107 4.69 -10.37 -10.86
C LYS A 107 3.31 -10.28 -11.48
N SER A 108 3.26 -10.17 -12.79
CA SER A 108 2.01 -10.20 -13.54
C SER A 108 2.14 -11.23 -14.65
N TYR A 109 1.18 -12.13 -14.73
CA TYR A 109 1.08 -13.13 -15.78
C TYR A 109 -0.22 -12.90 -16.56
N GLN A 110 -0.12 -12.94 -17.86
CA GLN A 110 -1.25 -12.92 -18.77
C GLN A 110 -1.18 -14.18 -19.61
N LEU A 111 -2.30 -14.91 -19.65
CA LEU A 111 -2.46 -16.07 -20.55
C LEU A 111 -3.12 -15.57 -21.83
N GLU A 112 -2.39 -15.53 -22.91
CA GLU A 112 -2.85 -15.17 -24.23
C GLU A 112 -2.42 -16.29 -25.19
N ASP A 113 -3.38 -17.03 -25.76
CA ASP A 113 -3.18 -18.10 -26.76
C ASP A 113 -2.02 -19.07 -26.46
N GLU A 114 -2.04 -19.74 -25.29
CA GLU A 114 -1.02 -20.70 -24.82
C GLU A 114 0.37 -20.10 -24.52
N GLU A 115 0.63 -18.84 -24.82
CA GLU A 115 1.87 -18.17 -24.42
C GLU A 115 1.72 -17.45 -23.05
N LYS A 116 2.57 -17.81 -22.11
CA LYS A 116 2.67 -17.13 -20.81
C LYS A 116 3.51 -15.88 -20.93
N ASN A 117 2.86 -14.72 -21.03
CA ASN A 117 3.54 -13.43 -20.96
C ASN A 117 3.68 -13.00 -19.51
N GLY A 118 4.92 -12.98 -19.01
CA GLY A 118 5.24 -12.59 -17.64
C GLY A 118 5.93 -11.24 -17.57
N THR A 119 5.49 -10.38 -16.65
CA THR A 119 6.16 -9.12 -16.33
C THR A 119 6.59 -9.15 -14.87
N PHE A 120 7.87 -8.87 -14.63
CA PHE A 120 8.45 -8.67 -13.31
C PHE A 120 8.68 -7.19 -13.08
N THR A 121 8.31 -6.71 -11.92
CA THR A 121 8.48 -5.30 -11.53
C THR A 121 9.18 -5.25 -10.20
N ASP A 122 10.35 -4.60 -10.16
CA ASP A 122 11.02 -4.21 -8.93
C ASP A 122 10.72 -2.73 -8.68
N SER A 123 10.26 -2.41 -7.48
CA SER A 123 9.92 -1.05 -7.09
C SER A 123 10.67 -0.62 -5.85
N TYR A 124 11.13 0.62 -5.87
CA TYR A 124 11.78 1.30 -4.76
C TYR A 124 11.04 2.61 -4.52
N ALA A 125 10.67 2.87 -3.28
CA ALA A 125 10.02 4.13 -2.95
C ALA A 125 10.62 4.73 -1.68
N LEU A 126 10.80 6.05 -1.70
CA LEU A 126 11.11 6.87 -0.52
C LEU A 126 9.87 7.69 -0.21
N LYS A 127 9.51 7.73 1.08
CA LYS A 127 8.30 8.40 1.54
C LYS A 127 8.59 9.26 2.74
N ILE A 128 8.05 10.49 2.71
CA ILE A 128 7.98 11.36 3.88
C ILE A 128 6.51 11.64 4.11
N GLY A 129 6.02 11.37 5.30
CA GLY A 129 4.60 11.51 5.64
C GLY A 129 4.38 12.27 6.94
N LEU A 130 3.26 13.01 6.98
CA LEU A 130 2.71 13.62 8.18
C LEU A 130 1.37 12.95 8.48
N ASN A 131 1.30 12.31 9.65
CA ASN A 131 0.18 11.48 10.05
C ASN A 131 -0.32 11.89 11.44
N PRO A 132 -1.24 12.84 11.53
CA PRO A 132 -1.95 13.13 12.78
C PRO A 132 -2.86 11.98 13.17
N GLY A 133 -3.08 11.81 14.46
CA GLY A 133 -3.97 10.76 14.96
C GLY A 133 -4.45 11.00 16.39
N LEU A 134 -5.26 10.08 16.83
CA LEU A 134 -5.77 9.98 18.19
C LEU A 134 -5.30 8.67 18.82
N VAL A 135 -4.97 8.72 20.08
CA VAL A 135 -4.61 7.54 20.87
C VAL A 135 -5.42 7.50 22.16
N ALA A 136 -5.88 6.31 22.50
CA ALA A 136 -6.48 6.01 23.78
C ALA A 136 -5.61 4.97 24.50
N PHE A 137 -4.96 5.35 25.60
CA PHE A 137 -4.22 4.44 26.47
C PHE A 137 -5.19 3.68 27.38
N LEU A 138 -5.41 2.41 27.06
CA LEU A 138 -6.34 1.57 27.83
C LEU A 138 -5.70 1.03 29.10
N THR A 139 -4.41 0.72 29.02
CA THR A 139 -3.55 0.33 30.14
C THR A 139 -2.13 0.89 29.93
N ASN A 140 -1.21 0.62 30.85
CA ASN A 140 0.18 1.01 30.69
C ASN A 140 0.86 0.36 29.48
N ASP A 141 0.35 -0.80 29.02
CA ASP A 141 0.97 -1.61 27.97
C ASP A 141 0.10 -1.70 26.73
N PHE A 142 -1.11 -1.12 26.74
CA PHE A 142 -2.07 -1.26 25.63
C PHE A 142 -2.73 0.06 25.28
N ALA A 143 -2.62 0.42 24.00
CA ALA A 143 -3.27 1.60 23.45
C ALA A 143 -3.98 1.30 22.13
N LEU A 144 -5.09 1.97 21.90
CA LEU A 144 -5.80 1.98 20.63
C LEU A 144 -5.51 3.28 19.90
N GLU A 145 -5.10 3.17 18.64
CA GLU A 145 -4.70 4.33 17.83
C GLU A 145 -5.51 4.38 16.54
N VAL A 146 -5.87 5.60 16.14
CA VAL A 146 -6.41 5.91 14.82
C VAL A 146 -5.59 7.05 14.24
N SER A 147 -5.06 6.87 13.02
CA SER A 147 -4.26 7.89 12.34
C SER A 147 -4.72 8.09 10.90
N LEU A 148 -4.52 9.30 10.41
CA LEU A 148 -4.81 9.71 9.04
C LEU A 148 -3.50 10.14 8.37
N SER A 149 -3.30 9.77 7.11
CA SER A 149 -2.23 10.33 6.30
C SER A 149 -2.74 11.61 5.65
N VAL A 150 -2.28 12.76 6.15
CA VAL A 150 -2.71 14.07 5.64
C VAL A 150 -1.83 14.53 4.50
N LEU A 151 -0.53 14.37 4.64
CA LEU A 151 0.45 14.76 3.64
C LEU A 151 1.46 13.63 3.45
N GLU A 152 1.66 13.21 2.22
CA GLU A 152 2.70 12.26 1.84
C GLU A 152 3.44 12.76 0.60
N LEU A 153 4.76 12.85 0.70
CA LEU A 153 5.67 13.02 -0.44
C LEU A 153 6.25 11.65 -0.75
N ASN A 154 6.12 11.24 -1.98
CA ASN A 154 6.58 9.95 -2.45
C ASN A 154 7.47 10.10 -3.67
N TYR A 155 8.65 9.52 -3.63
CA TYR A 155 9.49 9.30 -4.80
C TYR A 155 9.58 7.80 -5.04
N SER A 156 9.17 7.36 -6.22
CA SER A 156 9.22 5.95 -6.60
C SER A 156 9.99 5.72 -7.88
N TYR A 157 10.75 4.64 -7.89
CA TYR A 157 11.46 4.13 -9.04
C TYR A 157 11.01 2.70 -9.29
N ASN A 158 10.52 2.44 -10.49
CA ASN A 158 10.05 1.13 -10.93
C ASN A 158 10.91 0.63 -12.08
N ASN A 159 11.35 -0.60 -11.98
CA ASN A 159 12.09 -1.30 -13.02
C ASN A 159 11.27 -2.50 -13.46
N GLN A 160 10.88 -2.53 -14.73
CA GLN A 160 10.06 -3.60 -15.29
C GLN A 160 10.87 -4.42 -16.29
N THR A 161 10.75 -5.74 -16.18
CA THR A 161 11.31 -6.68 -17.12
C THR A 161 10.17 -7.53 -17.68
N LYS A 162 9.88 -7.38 -18.96
CA LYS A 162 8.87 -8.15 -19.69
C LYS A 162 9.56 -9.28 -20.47
N ASN A 163 9.08 -10.52 -20.28
CA ASN A 163 9.56 -11.73 -20.98
C ASN A 163 11.10 -11.88 -20.98
N GLN A 164 11.75 -11.48 -19.88
CA GLN A 164 13.20 -11.52 -19.68
C GLN A 164 14.06 -10.74 -20.70
N VAL A 165 13.45 -10.05 -21.65
CA VAL A 165 14.14 -9.38 -22.77
C VAL A 165 13.98 -7.86 -22.74
N TYR A 166 12.77 -7.37 -22.48
CA TYR A 166 12.50 -5.93 -22.50
C TYR A 166 12.61 -5.33 -21.12
N LYS A 167 13.52 -4.37 -20.94
CA LYS A 167 13.69 -3.61 -19.70
C LYS A 167 13.15 -2.20 -19.88
N SER A 168 12.34 -1.76 -18.95
CA SER A 168 11.84 -0.38 -18.88
C SER A 168 11.99 0.12 -17.44
N SER A 169 12.40 1.38 -17.29
CA SER A 169 12.48 2.02 -15.99
C SER A 169 11.64 3.30 -15.99
N LEU A 170 10.90 3.51 -14.91
CA LEU A 170 10.08 4.70 -14.72
C LEU A 170 10.33 5.26 -13.32
N SER A 171 10.64 6.56 -13.27
CA SER A 171 10.69 7.29 -12.01
C SER A 171 9.48 8.22 -11.90
N HIS A 172 8.89 8.27 -10.73
CA HIS A 172 7.72 9.11 -10.45
C HIS A 172 7.90 9.84 -9.13
N PHE A 173 7.66 11.16 -9.16
CA PHE A 173 7.53 11.96 -7.95
C PHE A 173 6.05 12.32 -7.76
N GLY A 174 5.51 12.03 -6.61
CA GLY A 174 4.12 12.28 -6.29
C GLY A 174 3.95 12.96 -4.94
N THR A 175 2.97 13.83 -4.86
CA THR A 175 2.48 14.39 -3.61
C THR A 175 1.04 13.98 -3.43
N THR A 176 0.73 13.44 -2.26
CA THR A 176 -0.66 13.13 -1.90
C THR A 176 -1.04 14.03 -0.73
N PHE A 177 -2.05 14.84 -0.95
CA PHE A 177 -2.70 15.63 0.08
C PHE A 177 -4.16 15.16 0.16
N LYS A 178 -4.56 14.63 1.31
CA LYS A 178 -5.94 14.22 1.59
C LYS A 178 -6.49 15.09 2.71
N PRO A 179 -6.99 16.29 2.42
CA PRO A 179 -7.83 17.02 3.37
C PRO A 179 -9.16 16.25 3.46
N ASN A 180 -9.53 15.79 4.64
CA ASN A 180 -10.91 15.36 4.91
C ASN A 180 -11.75 16.58 5.22
#